data_6b64d651c25687db65b6ea12966fbd62
#
_entry.id   6b64d651c25687db65b6ea12966fbd62
#
_cell.length_a   1.000
_cell.length_b   1.000
_cell.length_c   1.000
_cell.angle_alpha   90.00
_cell.angle_beta   90.00
_cell.angle_gamma   90.00
#
_symmetry.space_group_name_H-M   'P 1'
#
loop_
_entity.id
_entity.type
_entity.pdbx_description
1 polymer ?
#
loop_
_entity_poly.entity_id
_entity_poly.type
_entity_poly.pdbx_seq_one_letter_code
_entity_poly.pdbx_strand_id
1 'polypeptide(L)'
;MNHGKYVIGNRLLLLKEYLQANAGPNRPIKRRVLEAYLTEKGFPVEKKTLYADFAVLGQVFDLHLDYDKHSKGWILKNPPFEPRELRMLVDGVQSAKKAV
;
A
#
# COMPACT_ATOMS: atom_id res chain seq x y z
N MET A 1 -5.91 3.66 -27.84
CA MET A 1 -4.84 3.50 -26.92
C MET A 1 -5.23 3.74 -25.49
N ASN A 2 -4.90 2.83 -24.63
CA ASN A 2 -5.35 2.93 -23.25
C ASN A 2 -4.35 3.61 -22.37
N HIS A 3 -3.99 4.81 -22.77
CA HIS A 3 -3.01 5.57 -22.07
C HIS A 3 -3.41 5.81 -20.62
N GLY A 4 -4.66 6.17 -20.40
CA GLY A 4 -5.12 6.40 -19.04
C GLY A 4 -5.08 5.17 -18.17
N LYS A 5 -5.36 4.03 -18.76
CA LYS A 5 -5.30 2.77 -18.04
C LYS A 5 -3.90 2.47 -17.55
N TYR A 6 -2.91 2.66 -18.41
CA TYR A 6 -1.53 2.44 -18.00
C TYR A 6 -1.11 3.40 -16.92
N VAL A 7 -1.52 4.66 -17.05
CA VAL A 7 -1.18 5.66 -16.05
C VAL A 7 -1.74 5.27 -14.69
N ILE A 8 -3.02 4.87 -14.66
CA ILE A 8 -3.67 4.53 -13.40
C ILE A 8 -3.03 3.27 -12.80
N GLY A 9 -2.81 2.25 -13.61
CA GLY A 9 -2.23 1.01 -13.13
C GLY A 9 -0.84 1.22 -12.57
N ASN A 10 -0.01 1.96 -13.29
CA ASN A 10 1.35 2.22 -12.84
C ASN A 10 1.37 3.05 -11.57
N ARG A 11 0.48 4.03 -11.48
CA ARG A 11 0.39 4.87 -10.29
C ARG A 11 0.00 4.03 -9.08
N LEU A 12 -0.95 3.13 -9.24
CA LEU A 12 -1.38 2.27 -8.14
C LEU A 12 -0.26 1.35 -7.68
N LEU A 13 0.50 0.81 -8.61
CA LEU A 13 1.63 -0.05 -8.25
C LEU A 13 2.70 0.71 -7.50
N LEU A 14 3.03 1.90 -7.95
CA LEU A 14 4.01 2.72 -7.27
C LEU A 14 3.55 3.07 -5.87
N LEU A 15 2.29 3.45 -5.75
CA LEU A 15 1.73 3.81 -4.47
C LEU A 15 1.71 2.61 -3.52
N LYS A 16 1.31 1.46 -4.03
CA LYS A 16 1.30 0.23 -3.25
C LYS A 16 2.69 -0.10 -2.72
N GLU A 17 3.69 -0.06 -3.59
CA GLU A 17 5.05 -0.39 -3.20
C GLU A 17 5.61 0.59 -2.18
N TYR A 18 5.33 1.86 -2.39
CA TYR A 18 5.82 2.87 -1.47
C TYR A 18 5.22 2.69 -0.08
N LEU A 19 3.92 2.45 -0.03
CA LEU A 19 3.24 2.28 1.24
C LEU A 19 3.69 1.01 1.96
N GLN A 20 3.88 -0.07 1.21
CA GLN A 20 4.35 -1.31 1.82
C GLN A 20 5.76 -1.17 2.39
N ALA A 21 6.59 -0.38 1.75
CA ALA A 21 7.95 -0.20 2.19
C ALA A 21 8.08 0.80 3.32
N ASN A 22 7.21 1.81 3.37
CA ASN A 22 7.43 2.95 4.25
C ASN A 22 6.35 3.18 5.30
N ALA A 23 5.14 2.76 5.05
CA ALA A 23 4.04 2.98 5.98
C ALA A 23 3.85 1.77 6.87
N GLY A 24 3.40 2.01 8.08
CA GLY A 24 3.14 0.92 9.00
C GLY A 24 2.37 1.48 10.18
N PRO A 25 2.03 0.61 11.16
CA PRO A 25 1.25 1.08 12.30
C PRO A 25 1.91 2.22 13.06
N ASN A 26 3.24 2.27 13.06
CA ASN A 26 3.96 3.31 13.78
C ASN A 26 4.74 4.21 12.84
N ARG A 27 4.41 4.20 11.56
CA ARG A 27 5.13 5.01 10.57
C ARG A 27 4.12 5.70 9.66
N PRO A 28 3.49 6.76 10.15
CA PRO A 28 2.52 7.49 9.33
C PRO A 28 3.20 8.28 8.23
N ILE A 29 2.52 8.37 7.09
CA ILE A 29 3.02 9.11 5.94
C ILE A 29 2.00 10.18 5.59
N LYS A 30 2.44 11.41 5.45
CA LYS A 30 1.55 12.50 5.14
C LYS A 30 1.18 12.48 3.67
N ARG A 31 -0.03 12.94 3.38
CA ARG A 31 -0.51 13.00 2.00
C ARG A 31 0.47 13.72 1.09
N ARG A 32 1.05 14.79 1.57
CA ARG A 32 1.99 15.58 0.79
C ARG A 32 3.19 14.77 0.33
N VAL A 33 3.64 13.87 1.19
CA VAL A 33 4.79 13.02 0.86
C VAL A 33 4.42 12.08 -0.28
N LEU A 34 3.22 11.51 -0.21
CA LEU A 34 2.75 10.62 -1.28
C LEU A 34 2.56 11.37 -2.59
N GLU A 35 2.01 12.56 -2.51
CA GLU A 35 1.83 13.38 -3.71
C GLU A 35 3.17 13.74 -4.34
N ALA A 36 4.14 14.09 -3.51
CA ALA A 36 5.46 14.43 -4.02
C ALA A 36 6.14 13.23 -4.65
N TYR A 37 6.02 12.07 -4.03
CA TYR A 37 6.60 10.85 -4.56
C TYR A 37 6.02 10.53 -5.94
N LEU A 38 4.70 10.60 -6.06
CA LEU A 38 4.05 10.28 -7.32
C LEU A 38 4.39 11.32 -8.39
N THR A 39 4.48 12.58 -8.01
CA THR A 39 4.86 13.63 -8.94
C THR A 39 6.27 13.39 -9.47
N GLU A 40 7.17 13.01 -8.59
CA GLU A 40 8.54 12.73 -8.97
C GLU A 40 8.61 11.57 -9.95
N LYS A 41 7.75 10.60 -9.80
CA LYS A 41 7.70 9.44 -10.69
C LYS A 41 6.93 9.71 -11.98
N GLY A 42 6.41 10.91 -12.14
CA GLY A 42 5.70 11.26 -13.36
C GLY A 42 4.20 11.07 -13.30
N PHE A 43 3.64 10.87 -12.11
CA PHE A 43 2.21 10.63 -11.95
C PHE A 43 1.60 11.59 -10.93
N PRO A 44 1.61 12.89 -11.20
CA PRO A 44 1.04 13.85 -10.25
C PRO A 44 -0.45 13.59 -10.08
N VAL A 45 -0.92 13.71 -8.85
CA VAL A 45 -2.32 13.49 -8.54
C VAL A 45 -2.81 14.57 -7.59
N GLU A 46 -4.12 14.79 -7.63
CA GLU A 46 -4.78 15.65 -6.68
C GLU A 46 -5.26 14.81 -5.50
N LYS A 47 -5.57 15.52 -4.43
CA LYS A 47 -6.03 14.89 -3.20
C LYS A 47 -7.19 13.92 -3.43
N LYS A 48 -8.17 14.34 -4.22
CA LYS A 48 -9.35 13.53 -4.48
C LYS A 48 -8.98 12.22 -5.16
N THR A 49 -8.10 12.30 -6.14
CA THR A 49 -7.65 11.12 -6.86
C THR A 49 -6.85 10.20 -5.96
N LEU A 50 -6.00 10.78 -5.13
CA LEU A 50 -5.20 9.98 -4.21
C LEU A 50 -6.09 9.19 -3.25
N TYR A 51 -7.13 9.82 -2.73
CA TYR A 51 -8.03 9.12 -1.82
C TYR A 51 -8.84 8.05 -2.54
N ALA A 52 -9.17 8.28 -3.80
CA ALA A 52 -9.82 7.24 -4.61
C ALA A 52 -8.87 6.06 -4.81
N ASP A 53 -7.60 6.33 -5.00
CA ASP A 53 -6.60 5.27 -5.11
C ASP A 53 -6.50 4.48 -3.82
N PHE A 54 -6.58 5.15 -2.66
CA PHE A 54 -6.57 4.43 -1.39
C PHE A 54 -7.71 3.42 -1.32
N ALA A 55 -8.89 3.80 -1.80
CA ALA A 55 -10.03 2.90 -1.80
C ALA A 55 -9.77 1.69 -2.69
N VAL A 56 -9.17 1.92 -3.85
CA VAL A 56 -8.85 0.82 -4.76
C VAL A 56 -7.82 -0.11 -4.13
N LEU A 57 -6.82 0.45 -3.46
CA LEU A 57 -5.82 -0.38 -2.80
C LEU A 57 -6.45 -1.29 -1.77
N GLY A 58 -7.43 -0.79 -1.03
CA GLY A 58 -8.13 -1.61 -0.07
C GLY A 58 -8.95 -2.70 -0.71
N GLN A 59 -9.62 -2.39 -1.82
CA GLN A 59 -10.48 -3.35 -2.48
C GLN A 59 -9.73 -4.41 -3.25
N VAL A 60 -8.65 -4.02 -3.91
CA VAL A 60 -7.96 -4.91 -4.82
C VAL A 60 -6.81 -5.62 -4.16
N PHE A 61 -6.05 -4.92 -3.33
CA PHE A 61 -4.85 -5.47 -2.73
C PHE A 61 -4.96 -5.71 -1.24
N ASP A 62 -6.12 -5.44 -0.68
CA ASP A 62 -6.35 -5.59 0.77
C ASP A 62 -5.37 -4.75 1.58
N LEU A 63 -5.02 -3.61 1.07
CA LEU A 63 -4.16 -2.65 1.76
C LEU A 63 -5.03 -1.54 2.30
N HIS A 64 -5.23 -1.55 3.60
CA HIS A 64 -6.14 -0.62 4.24
C HIS A 64 -5.38 0.45 4.99
N LEU A 65 -5.66 1.69 4.64
CA LEU A 65 -5.01 2.84 5.24
C LEU A 65 -5.94 3.49 6.25
N ASP A 66 -5.34 3.97 7.31
CA ASP A 66 -6.07 4.65 8.36
C ASP A 66 -5.43 6.01 8.59
N TYR A 67 -6.25 7.01 8.84
CA TYR A 67 -5.73 8.35 9.07
C TYR A 67 -5.42 8.52 10.55
N ASP A 68 -4.17 8.86 10.86
CA ASP A 68 -3.77 9.10 12.23
C ASP A 68 -3.86 10.59 12.51
N LYS A 69 -4.83 10.97 13.31
CA LYS A 69 -5.07 12.37 13.61
C LYS A 69 -3.92 13.02 14.37
N HIS A 70 -3.22 12.24 15.13
CA HIS A 70 -2.13 12.74 15.95
C HIS A 70 -0.99 13.26 15.10
N SER A 71 -0.52 12.43 14.19
CA SER A 71 0.57 12.79 13.30
C SER A 71 0.09 13.45 12.03
N LYS A 72 -1.22 13.38 11.77
CA LYS A 72 -1.82 13.89 10.53
C LYS A 72 -1.24 13.19 9.32
N GLY A 73 -1.06 11.87 9.46
CA GLY A 73 -0.54 11.05 8.38
C GLY A 73 -1.34 9.79 8.23
N TRP A 74 -0.99 9.01 7.23
CA TRP A 74 -1.68 7.77 6.91
C TRP A 74 -0.81 6.59 7.30
N ILE A 75 -1.42 5.62 7.95
CA ILE A 75 -0.73 4.40 8.36
C ILE A 75 -1.35 3.22 7.65
N LEU A 76 -0.53 2.20 7.43
CA LEU A 76 -1.00 0.97 6.85
C LEU A 76 -1.41 0.06 7.98
N LYS A 77 -2.70 -0.20 8.08
CA LYS A 77 -3.27 -0.93 9.21
C LYS A 77 -2.85 -2.38 9.26
N ASN A 78 -2.87 -3.01 8.10
CA ASN A 78 -2.54 -4.43 8.04
C ASN A 78 -1.50 -4.62 6.95
N PRO A 79 -0.21 -4.52 7.33
CA PRO A 79 0.85 -4.74 6.36
C PRO A 79 0.71 -6.12 5.74
N PRO A 80 1.00 -6.25 4.46
CA PRO A 80 0.80 -7.51 3.76
C PRO A 80 1.68 -8.63 4.27
N PHE A 81 2.81 -8.29 4.82
CA PHE A 81 3.70 -9.30 5.35
C PHE A 81 4.04 -9.02 6.78
N GLU A 82 3.89 -10.03 7.58
CA GLU A 82 4.57 -10.10 8.86
C GLU A 82 5.40 -11.34 8.81
N PRO A 83 6.60 -11.30 9.35
CA PRO A 83 7.46 -12.48 9.34
C PRO A 83 6.78 -13.71 9.91
N ARG A 84 5.96 -13.49 10.92
CA ARG A 84 5.25 -14.59 11.54
C ARG A 84 4.24 -15.23 10.58
N GLU A 85 3.51 -14.41 9.85
CA GLU A 85 2.52 -14.92 8.93
C GLU A 85 3.17 -15.65 7.78
N LEU A 86 4.25 -15.11 7.29
CA LEU A 86 4.97 -15.73 6.23
C LEU A 86 5.45 -17.11 6.64
N ARG A 87 5.97 -17.20 7.85
CA ARG A 87 6.42 -18.46 8.38
C ARG A 87 5.28 -19.45 8.50
N MET A 88 4.13 -18.98 8.90
CA MET A 88 2.98 -19.85 9.03
C MET A 88 2.54 -20.42 7.69
N LEU A 89 2.61 -19.63 6.66
CA LEU A 89 2.24 -20.11 5.35
C LEU A 89 3.14 -21.24 4.92
N VAL A 90 4.41 -21.09 5.16
CA VAL A 90 5.36 -22.14 4.82
C VAL A 90 5.09 -23.37 5.64
N ASP A 91 4.94 -23.20 6.92
CA ASP A 91 4.69 -24.31 7.80
C ASP A 91 3.39 -25.01 7.48
N GLY A 92 2.40 -24.26 7.17
CA GLY A 92 1.10 -24.82 6.84
C GLY A 92 1.15 -25.66 5.61
N VAL A 93 1.99 -25.31 4.71
CA VAL A 93 2.16 -26.07 3.50
C VAL A 93 2.88 -27.34 3.78
N GLN A 94 3.86 -27.25 4.61
CA GLN A 94 4.61 -28.36 4.93
C GLN A 94 4.06 -29.15 5.97
N SER A 95 3.39 -28.54 6.70
CA SER A 95 2.82 -29.22 7.74
C SER A 95 1.76 -29.81 7.22
N ALA A 96 2.31 -29.67 6.63
CA ALA A 96 1.90 -29.75 6.16
C ALA A 96 2.97 -29.96 6.10
N LYS A 97 3.74 -29.85 6.54
CA LYS A 97 4.43 -29.73 6.41
C LYS A 97 4.97 -29.73 6.81
N LYS A 98 4.96 -30.15 7.05
CA LYS A 98 5.32 -29.92 7.28
C LYS A 98 5.47 -29.75 7.37
N ALA A 99 5.33 -30.13 7.34
CA ALA A 99 5.34 -29.79 7.07
C ALA A 99 5.65 -29.72 7.09
N VAL A 100 5.84 -30.04 7.15
CA VAL A 100 6.16 -29.68 6.85
C VAL A 100 6.36 -29.69 6.77
#